data_8248a6c954a8812443c68b1119b83926
#
_entry.id   8248a6c954a8812443c68b1119b83926
#
_cell.length_a   1.000
_cell.length_b   1.000
_cell.length_c   1.000
_cell.angle_alpha   90.00
_cell.angle_beta   90.00
_cell.angle_gamma   90.00
#
_symmetry.space_group_name_H-M   'P 1'
#
loop_
_entity.id
_entity.type
_entity.pdbx_description
1 polymer ?
#
loop_
_entity_poly.entity_id
_entity_poly.type
_entity_poly.pdbx_seq_one_letter_code
_entity_poly.pdbx_strand_id
1 'polypeptide(L)'
;ECSAPMAVVYDSAAQDREPQIVTIVGESNVGKTVHLGFLLDMLTQRAGDFMAIPKGAYSIDLQQTVITHMAHRMFPPKTPMEANQWYWAYYQICKRQPEPKWVDLIMPDMAGESLAAEVAAPKTFRVIRSLLSKSAGIILLVDAALAANGSQSPDFFALKMLSYLDTMWGAKRDERIETPVAVVLCKADYTPDCFDDPRRFVRANLNRLWNLCESRLERVEFFASSVVGSLGYGMPTSPEEPVIPVPLHTSLRGVLEPFEWIVDQL
;
A
#
# COMPACT_ATOMS: atom_id res chain seq x y z
N GLU A 1 9.84 1.58 -20.93
CA GLU A 1 9.49 0.16 -20.92
C GLU A 1 8.85 -0.16 -19.58
N CYS A 2 7.60 -0.67 -19.62
CA CYS A 2 6.91 -1.15 -18.45
C CYS A 2 7.40 -2.57 -18.16
N SER A 3 7.89 -2.86 -16.97
CA SER A 3 8.31 -4.21 -16.55
C SER A 3 7.12 -5.10 -16.17
N ALA A 4 5.88 -4.67 -16.43
CA ALA A 4 4.70 -5.48 -16.20
C ALA A 4 4.75 -6.77 -17.04
N PRO A 5 4.25 -7.89 -16.51
CA PRO A 5 4.08 -9.11 -17.28
C PRO A 5 3.29 -8.81 -18.57
N MET A 6 3.71 -9.39 -19.69
CA MET A 6 3.00 -9.22 -20.96
C MET A 6 1.52 -9.61 -20.86
N ALA A 7 1.18 -10.57 -19.99
CA ALA A 7 -0.19 -10.94 -19.69
C ALA A 7 -1.03 -9.76 -19.19
N VAL A 8 -0.51 -8.93 -18.27
CA VAL A 8 -1.22 -7.73 -17.77
C VAL A 8 -1.52 -6.78 -18.93
N VAL A 9 -0.54 -6.59 -19.84
CA VAL A 9 -0.69 -5.68 -20.99
C VAL A 9 -1.75 -6.19 -21.96
N TYR A 10 -1.73 -7.49 -22.27
CA TYR A 10 -2.73 -8.09 -23.17
C TYR A 10 -4.12 -8.10 -22.55
N ASP A 11 -4.22 -8.50 -21.28
CA ASP A 11 -5.51 -8.59 -20.59
C ASP A 11 -6.14 -7.19 -20.42
N SER A 12 -5.33 -6.15 -20.13
CA SER A 12 -5.83 -4.78 -20.04
C SER A 12 -6.25 -4.22 -21.39
N ALA A 13 -5.51 -4.52 -22.47
CA ALA A 13 -5.84 -4.05 -23.83
C ALA A 13 -7.09 -4.74 -24.41
N ALA A 14 -7.46 -5.91 -23.88
CA ALA A 14 -8.65 -6.65 -24.32
C ALA A 14 -9.96 -6.16 -23.67
N GLN A 15 -9.88 -5.23 -22.69
CA GLN A 15 -11.07 -4.68 -22.02
C GLN A 15 -11.57 -3.42 -22.73
N ASP A 16 -12.88 -3.19 -22.66
CA ASP A 16 -13.51 -1.97 -23.21
C ASP A 16 -13.21 -0.71 -22.38
N ARG A 17 -12.61 -0.87 -21.21
CA ARG A 17 -12.28 0.21 -20.27
C ARG A 17 -10.81 0.20 -19.92
N GLU A 18 -10.20 1.38 -19.84
CA GLU A 18 -8.83 1.53 -19.38
C GLU A 18 -8.74 1.22 -17.87
N PRO A 19 -7.88 0.28 -17.46
CA PRO A 19 -7.70 -0.03 -16.04
C PRO A 19 -7.15 1.16 -15.27
N GLN A 20 -7.67 1.36 -14.07
CA GLN A 20 -7.13 2.33 -13.14
C GLN A 20 -5.94 1.73 -12.38
N ILE A 21 -4.97 2.54 -12.04
CA ILE A 21 -3.82 2.11 -11.23
C ILE A 21 -4.00 2.66 -9.81
N VAL A 22 -4.04 1.77 -8.84
CA VAL A 22 -3.95 2.15 -7.41
C VAL A 22 -2.63 1.66 -6.88
N THR A 23 -1.79 2.57 -6.39
CA THR A 23 -0.47 2.21 -5.89
C THR A 23 -0.40 2.24 -4.38
N ILE A 24 0.19 1.19 -3.81
CA ILE A 24 0.54 1.14 -2.40
C ILE A 24 2.01 1.52 -2.25
N VAL A 25 2.26 2.61 -1.55
CA VAL A 25 3.60 3.14 -1.30
C VAL A 25 3.91 3.15 0.20
N GLY A 26 5.17 3.08 0.54
CA GLY A 26 5.61 3.06 1.95
C GLY A 26 7.06 2.62 2.07
N GLU A 27 7.65 2.89 3.21
CA GLU A 27 9.03 2.53 3.53
C GLU A 27 9.25 1.02 3.47
N SER A 28 10.52 0.59 3.38
CA SER A 28 10.87 -0.83 3.52
C SER A 28 10.37 -1.37 4.87
N ASN A 29 9.92 -2.62 4.89
CA ASN A 29 9.40 -3.31 6.08
C ASN A 29 8.12 -2.70 6.73
N VAL A 30 7.48 -1.73 6.12
CA VAL A 30 6.20 -1.18 6.63
C VAL A 30 5.04 -2.19 6.50
N GLY A 31 5.18 -3.21 5.64
CA GLY A 31 4.20 -4.28 5.44
C GLY A 31 3.36 -4.17 4.17
N LYS A 32 3.84 -3.49 3.11
CA LYS A 32 3.10 -3.32 1.83
C LYS A 32 2.59 -4.65 1.25
N THR A 33 3.50 -5.60 1.04
CA THR A 33 3.20 -6.93 0.50
C THR A 33 2.13 -7.65 1.32
N VAL A 34 2.27 -7.62 2.65
CA VAL A 34 1.33 -8.26 3.57
C VAL A 34 -0.03 -7.57 3.52
N HIS A 35 -0.06 -6.24 3.56
CA HIS A 35 -1.29 -5.46 3.48
C HIS A 35 -2.03 -5.72 2.16
N LEU A 36 -1.33 -5.65 1.03
CA LEU A 36 -1.91 -5.91 -0.29
C LEU A 36 -2.42 -7.35 -0.41
N GLY A 37 -1.65 -8.34 0.03
CA GLY A 37 -2.07 -9.74 -0.03
C GLY A 37 -3.34 -10.02 0.75
N PHE A 38 -3.49 -9.47 1.97
CA PHE A 38 -4.73 -9.61 2.74
C PHE A 38 -5.88 -8.76 2.19
N LEU A 39 -5.61 -7.58 1.65
CA LEU A 39 -6.63 -6.81 0.94
C LEU A 39 -7.23 -7.63 -0.21
N LEU A 40 -6.38 -8.24 -1.05
CA LEU A 40 -6.84 -9.07 -2.16
C LEU A 40 -7.62 -10.30 -1.68
N ASP A 41 -7.19 -10.91 -0.58
CA ASP A 41 -7.88 -12.04 0.04
C ASP A 41 -9.28 -11.64 0.53
N MET A 42 -9.39 -10.53 1.25
CA MET A 42 -10.68 -10.00 1.72
C MET A 42 -11.62 -9.69 0.54
N LEU A 43 -11.11 -9.02 -0.49
CA LEU A 43 -11.90 -8.67 -1.68
C LEU A 43 -12.41 -9.90 -2.43
N THR A 44 -11.60 -10.94 -2.58
CA THR A 44 -12.01 -12.21 -3.22
C THR A 44 -12.97 -13.01 -2.38
N GLN A 45 -12.91 -12.88 -1.05
CA GLN A 45 -13.88 -13.47 -0.11
C GLN A 45 -15.15 -12.62 0.05
N ARG A 46 -15.31 -11.56 -0.71
CA ARG A 46 -16.47 -10.64 -0.70
C ARG A 46 -16.66 -9.90 0.63
N ALA A 47 -15.57 -9.50 1.25
CA ALA A 47 -15.62 -8.65 2.43
C ALA A 47 -16.22 -7.27 2.11
N GLY A 48 -17.04 -6.75 2.99
CA GLY A 48 -17.74 -5.49 2.79
C GLY A 48 -18.72 -5.52 1.60
N ASP A 49 -18.84 -4.40 0.92
CA ASP A 49 -19.70 -4.23 -0.26
C ASP A 49 -19.00 -4.53 -1.59
N PHE A 50 -17.82 -5.11 -1.53
CA PHE A 50 -17.00 -5.40 -2.70
C PHE A 50 -17.05 -6.87 -3.13
N MET A 51 -16.83 -7.06 -4.41
CA MET A 51 -16.53 -8.33 -5.03
C MET A 51 -15.37 -8.13 -5.99
N ALA A 52 -14.34 -8.96 -5.90
CA ALA A 52 -13.19 -8.91 -6.79
C ALA A 52 -13.06 -10.20 -7.61
N ILE A 53 -12.76 -10.03 -8.88
CA ILE A 53 -12.51 -11.11 -9.83
C ILE A 53 -11.08 -10.95 -10.35
N PRO A 54 -10.14 -11.88 -10.04
CA PRO A 54 -8.79 -11.80 -10.56
C PRO A 54 -8.77 -11.99 -12.08
N LYS A 55 -7.94 -11.21 -12.74
CA LYS A 55 -7.67 -11.32 -14.18
C LYS A 55 -6.31 -12.00 -14.38
N GLY A 56 -6.33 -13.21 -14.91
CA GLY A 56 -5.13 -14.02 -15.08
C GLY A 56 -4.61 -14.67 -13.78
N ALA A 57 -3.89 -15.78 -13.93
CA ALA A 57 -3.35 -16.55 -12.78
C ALA A 57 -2.34 -15.73 -11.96
N TYR A 58 -1.52 -14.92 -12.64
CA TYR A 58 -0.50 -14.05 -12.01
C TYR A 58 -1.10 -13.10 -10.94
N SER A 59 -2.37 -12.73 -11.07
CA SER A 59 -3.04 -11.84 -10.11
C SER A 59 -3.29 -12.50 -8.75
N ILE A 60 -3.26 -13.84 -8.70
CA ILE A 60 -3.49 -14.62 -7.48
C ILE A 60 -2.16 -14.91 -6.75
N ASP A 61 -1.02 -14.84 -7.45
CA ASP A 61 0.28 -15.26 -6.90
C ASP A 61 0.65 -14.52 -5.62
N LEU A 62 0.43 -13.22 -5.56
CA LEU A 62 0.70 -12.41 -4.36
C LEU A 62 -0.19 -12.84 -3.19
N GLN A 63 -1.50 -12.92 -3.43
CA GLN A 63 -2.47 -13.36 -2.42
C GLN A 63 -2.08 -14.74 -1.89
N GLN A 64 -1.86 -15.70 -2.76
CA GLN A 64 -1.47 -17.07 -2.39
C GLN A 64 -0.18 -17.09 -1.59
N THR A 65 0.85 -16.34 -2.03
CA THR A 65 2.14 -16.26 -1.33
C THR A 65 1.96 -15.73 0.09
N VAL A 66 1.25 -14.61 0.26
CA VAL A 66 1.04 -14.00 1.57
C VAL A 66 0.25 -14.92 2.49
N ILE A 67 -0.91 -15.41 2.04
CA ILE A 67 -1.77 -16.26 2.87
C ILE A 67 -1.06 -17.56 3.27
N THR A 68 -0.33 -18.19 2.34
CA THR A 68 0.41 -19.42 2.62
C THR A 68 1.51 -19.19 3.67
N HIS A 69 2.33 -18.14 3.52
CA HIS A 69 3.38 -17.85 4.48
C HIS A 69 2.81 -17.54 5.86
N MET A 70 1.80 -16.69 5.93
CA MET A 70 1.17 -16.30 7.21
C MET A 70 0.51 -17.49 7.91
N ALA A 71 -0.11 -18.42 7.17
CA ALA A 71 -0.65 -19.66 7.71
C ALA A 71 0.44 -20.56 8.34
N HIS A 72 1.66 -20.51 7.79
CA HIS A 72 2.83 -21.21 8.35
C HIS A 72 3.61 -20.37 9.38
N ARG A 73 3.03 -19.29 9.87
CA ARG A 73 3.67 -18.35 10.83
C ARG A 73 4.98 -17.77 10.33
N MET A 74 5.05 -17.48 9.05
CA MET A 74 6.19 -16.83 8.40
C MET A 74 5.73 -15.56 7.70
N PHE A 75 6.55 -14.53 7.70
CA PHE A 75 6.32 -13.40 6.80
C PHE A 75 6.71 -13.77 5.36
N PRO A 76 6.02 -13.25 4.35
CA PRO A 76 6.43 -13.45 2.97
C PRO A 76 7.84 -12.85 2.75
N PRO A 77 8.59 -13.36 1.75
CA PRO A 77 9.89 -12.80 1.41
C PRO A 77 9.76 -11.33 1.02
N LYS A 78 10.85 -10.59 1.19
CA LYS A 78 10.89 -9.19 0.73
C LYS A 78 10.69 -9.11 -0.77
N THR A 79 9.93 -8.11 -1.20
CA THR A 79 9.76 -7.79 -2.61
C THR A 79 11.12 -7.40 -3.20
N PRO A 80 11.56 -8.05 -4.29
CA PRO A 80 12.83 -7.74 -4.95
C PRO A 80 12.89 -6.31 -5.46
N MET A 81 14.09 -5.74 -5.57
CA MET A 81 14.26 -4.39 -6.12
C MET A 81 13.98 -4.33 -7.63
N GLU A 82 14.19 -5.45 -8.31
CA GLU A 82 14.01 -5.58 -9.75
C GLU A 82 12.52 -5.65 -10.12
N ALA A 83 12.07 -4.68 -10.91
CA ALA A 83 10.65 -4.54 -11.26
C ALA A 83 10.05 -5.74 -12.04
N ASN A 84 10.89 -6.52 -12.73
CA ASN A 84 10.46 -7.73 -13.43
C ASN A 84 10.16 -8.92 -12.50
N GLN A 85 10.49 -8.79 -11.22
CA GLN A 85 10.20 -9.79 -10.19
C GLN A 85 9.06 -9.36 -9.26
N TRP A 86 8.43 -8.21 -9.50
CA TRP A 86 7.31 -7.76 -8.69
C TRP A 86 6.05 -8.55 -8.98
N TYR A 87 5.21 -8.71 -7.97
CA TYR A 87 3.85 -9.17 -8.14
C TYR A 87 2.99 -8.07 -8.75
N TRP A 88 2.09 -8.48 -9.63
CA TRP A 88 1.12 -7.61 -10.29
C TRP A 88 -0.26 -8.15 -10.03
N ALA A 89 -1.07 -7.41 -9.32
CA ALA A 89 -2.45 -7.77 -9.07
C ALA A 89 -3.35 -6.99 -10.04
N TYR A 90 -4.02 -7.70 -10.95
CA TYR A 90 -5.03 -7.14 -11.84
C TYR A 90 -6.38 -7.76 -11.50
N TYR A 91 -7.29 -6.92 -11.03
CA TYR A 91 -8.61 -7.34 -10.58
C TYR A 91 -9.70 -6.49 -11.20
N GLN A 92 -10.81 -7.15 -11.56
CA GLN A 92 -12.08 -6.48 -11.82
C GLN A 92 -12.84 -6.41 -10.50
N ILE A 93 -13.12 -5.21 -10.03
CA ILE A 93 -13.76 -4.96 -8.73
C ILE A 93 -15.14 -4.39 -8.95
N CYS A 94 -16.12 -4.93 -8.26
CA CYS A 94 -17.49 -4.44 -8.23
C CYS A 94 -17.84 -3.95 -6.83
N LYS A 95 -18.17 -2.66 -6.70
CA LYS A 95 -18.90 -2.14 -5.55
C LYS A 95 -20.38 -2.38 -5.79
N ARG A 96 -21.05 -3.10 -4.86
CA ARG A 96 -22.43 -3.59 -5.05
C ARG A 96 -23.50 -2.56 -4.73
N GLN A 97 -23.22 -1.59 -3.86
CA GLN A 97 -24.19 -0.58 -3.39
C GLN A 97 -23.65 0.85 -3.58
N PRO A 98 -24.52 1.86 -3.83
CA PRO A 98 -25.97 1.74 -4.04
C PRO A 98 -26.34 1.12 -5.40
N GLU A 99 -25.48 1.25 -6.41
CA GLU A 99 -25.61 0.64 -7.73
C GLU A 99 -24.31 -0.08 -8.09
N PRO A 100 -24.37 -1.26 -8.76
CA PRO A 100 -23.16 -1.99 -9.14
C PRO A 100 -22.25 -1.15 -10.05
N LYS A 101 -21.09 -0.78 -9.53
CA LYS A 101 -20.04 -0.09 -10.29
C LYS A 101 -18.84 -1.01 -10.46
N TRP A 102 -18.49 -1.31 -11.68
CA TRP A 102 -17.32 -2.11 -12.02
C TRP A 102 -16.13 -1.22 -12.35
N VAL A 103 -14.98 -1.55 -11.76
CA VAL A 103 -13.71 -0.87 -12.01
C VAL A 103 -12.64 -1.93 -12.21
N ASP A 104 -11.84 -1.78 -13.25
CA ASP A 104 -10.65 -2.60 -13.49
C ASP A 104 -9.46 -1.95 -12.82
N LEU A 105 -8.82 -2.65 -11.87
CA LEU A 105 -7.72 -2.13 -11.08
C LEU A 105 -6.44 -2.94 -11.26
N ILE A 106 -5.33 -2.21 -11.41
CA ILE A 106 -3.98 -2.77 -11.38
C ILE A 106 -3.28 -2.25 -10.13
N MET A 107 -2.78 -3.16 -9.31
CA MET A 107 -2.06 -2.87 -8.06
C MET A 107 -0.71 -3.61 -8.07
N PRO A 108 0.40 -2.92 -8.36
CA PRO A 108 1.74 -3.52 -8.31
C PRO A 108 2.28 -3.56 -6.87
N ASP A 109 2.95 -4.66 -6.48
CA ASP A 109 3.68 -4.75 -5.23
C ASP A 109 5.13 -4.27 -5.42
N MET A 110 5.35 -2.98 -5.20
CA MET A 110 6.65 -2.35 -5.39
C MET A 110 7.55 -2.44 -4.15
N ALA A 111 8.84 -2.76 -4.36
CA ALA A 111 9.81 -2.78 -3.27
C ALA A 111 9.98 -1.40 -2.62
N GLY A 112 10.04 -1.34 -1.29
CA GLY A 112 10.22 -0.09 -0.56
C GLY A 112 11.59 0.56 -0.80
N GLU A 113 12.62 -0.26 -0.96
CA GLU A 113 13.96 0.18 -1.32
C GLU A 113 14.01 0.84 -2.70
N SER A 114 13.30 0.29 -3.68
CA SER A 114 13.21 0.87 -5.04
C SER A 114 12.43 2.18 -5.04
N LEU A 115 11.35 2.27 -4.24
CA LEU A 115 10.61 3.51 -4.02
C LEU A 115 11.50 4.58 -3.38
N ALA A 116 12.23 4.24 -2.32
CA ALA A 116 13.15 5.16 -1.65
C ALA A 116 14.26 5.64 -2.58
N ALA A 117 14.82 4.75 -3.40
CA ALA A 117 15.87 5.09 -4.37
C ALA A 117 15.35 6.00 -5.49
N GLU A 118 14.13 5.76 -6.02
CA GLU A 118 13.52 6.67 -7.01
C GLU A 118 13.25 8.06 -6.44
N VAL A 119 12.76 8.14 -5.20
CA VAL A 119 12.50 9.41 -4.51
C VAL A 119 13.80 10.18 -4.23
N ALA A 120 14.88 9.47 -3.84
CA ALA A 120 16.19 10.06 -3.57
C ALA A 120 16.90 10.54 -4.85
N ALA A 121 16.75 9.78 -5.95
CA ALA A 121 17.35 10.07 -7.25
C ALA A 121 16.32 9.84 -8.38
N PRO A 122 15.52 10.88 -8.70
CA PRO A 122 14.46 10.77 -9.70
C PRO A 122 14.95 10.25 -11.06
N LYS A 123 14.19 9.34 -11.67
CA LYS A 123 14.48 8.60 -12.90
C LYS A 123 15.39 7.38 -12.75
N THR A 124 15.73 6.97 -11.54
CA THR A 124 16.45 5.72 -11.27
C THR A 124 15.60 4.52 -11.67
N PHE A 125 14.32 4.51 -11.28
CA PHE A 125 13.35 3.47 -11.61
C PHE A 125 12.21 4.04 -12.47
N ARG A 126 12.40 4.08 -13.78
CA ARG A 126 11.40 4.62 -14.74
C ARG A 126 10.02 3.98 -14.60
N VAL A 127 9.95 2.69 -14.25
CA VAL A 127 8.70 1.97 -14.04
C VAL A 127 7.92 2.53 -12.86
N ILE A 128 8.59 2.81 -11.72
CA ILE A 128 7.98 3.43 -10.54
C ILE A 128 7.41 4.80 -10.89
N ARG A 129 8.22 5.63 -11.54
CA ARG A 129 7.78 6.95 -12.00
C ARG A 129 6.55 6.86 -12.90
N SER A 130 6.55 5.93 -13.86
CA SER A 130 5.42 5.73 -14.77
C SER A 130 4.16 5.28 -14.04
N LEU A 131 4.28 4.36 -13.08
CA LEU A 131 3.15 3.90 -12.26
C LEU A 131 2.58 5.03 -11.40
N LEU A 132 3.43 5.72 -10.65
CA LEU A 132 3.02 6.82 -9.79
C LEU A 132 2.39 7.98 -10.57
N SER A 133 2.93 8.32 -11.76
CA SER A 133 2.37 9.39 -12.59
C SER A 133 0.98 9.07 -13.17
N LYS A 134 0.63 7.79 -13.27
CA LYS A 134 -0.65 7.30 -13.79
C LYS A 134 -1.58 6.78 -12.69
N SER A 135 -1.17 6.89 -11.44
CA SER A 135 -1.98 6.42 -10.33
C SER A 135 -3.24 7.26 -10.18
N ALA A 136 -4.39 6.59 -10.20
CA ALA A 136 -5.69 7.18 -9.94
C ALA A 136 -5.96 7.35 -8.44
N GLY A 137 -5.21 6.62 -7.59
CA GLY A 137 -5.24 6.72 -6.14
C GLY A 137 -3.96 6.17 -5.51
N ILE A 138 -3.60 6.72 -4.34
CA ILE A 138 -2.41 6.32 -3.57
C ILE A 138 -2.84 5.83 -2.19
N ILE A 139 -2.32 4.68 -1.77
CA ILE A 139 -2.38 4.20 -0.39
C ILE A 139 -0.97 4.33 0.19
N LEU A 140 -0.76 5.32 1.06
CA LEU A 140 0.53 5.59 1.70
C LEU A 140 0.57 4.90 3.07
N LEU A 141 1.37 3.83 3.18
CA LEU A 141 1.56 3.11 4.44
C LEU A 141 2.66 3.77 5.27
N VAL A 142 2.35 4.02 6.54
CA VAL A 142 3.24 4.66 7.52
C VAL A 142 3.33 3.79 8.77
N ASP A 143 4.53 3.53 9.28
CA ASP A 143 4.75 2.71 10.48
C ASP A 143 4.37 3.48 11.75
N ALA A 144 3.20 3.17 12.31
CA ALA A 144 2.68 3.81 13.52
C ALA A 144 3.52 3.47 14.76
N ALA A 145 4.03 2.23 14.85
CA ALA A 145 4.83 1.81 15.98
C ALA A 145 6.16 2.59 16.05
N LEU A 146 6.84 2.77 14.93
CA LEU A 146 8.04 3.60 14.86
C LEU A 146 7.75 5.06 15.18
N ALA A 147 6.66 5.61 14.64
CA ALA A 147 6.26 7.00 14.89
C ALA A 147 5.95 7.24 16.38
N ALA A 148 5.20 6.34 17.02
CA ALA A 148 4.87 6.42 18.46
C ALA A 148 6.10 6.33 19.36
N ASN A 149 7.13 5.59 18.92
CA ASN A 149 8.41 5.47 19.62
C ASN A 149 9.36 6.65 19.36
N GLY A 150 8.87 7.73 18.71
CA GLY A 150 9.63 8.95 18.47
C GLY A 150 10.59 8.88 17.26
N SER A 151 10.55 7.80 16.46
CA SER A 151 11.32 7.74 15.21
C SER A 151 10.81 8.76 14.21
N GLN A 152 11.74 9.52 13.63
CA GLN A 152 11.43 10.51 12.59
C GLN A 152 11.42 9.89 11.17
N SER A 153 11.86 8.63 11.01
CA SER A 153 11.96 7.97 9.70
C SER A 153 10.63 7.93 8.96
N PRO A 154 9.51 7.51 9.58
CA PRO A 154 8.21 7.45 8.89
C PRO A 154 7.72 8.81 8.40
N ASP A 155 7.93 9.87 9.22
CA ASP A 155 7.53 11.25 8.87
C ASP A 155 8.36 11.78 7.69
N PHE A 156 9.68 11.57 7.71
CA PHE A 156 10.54 11.99 6.60
C PHE A 156 10.32 11.19 5.32
N PHE A 157 10.09 9.88 5.42
CA PHE A 157 9.78 9.08 4.24
C PHE A 157 8.49 9.55 3.58
N ALA A 158 7.42 9.69 4.35
CA ALA A 158 6.13 10.15 3.86
C ALA A 158 6.21 11.56 3.26
N LEU A 159 6.91 12.48 3.93
CA LEU A 159 7.16 13.83 3.43
C LEU A 159 7.88 13.81 2.06
N LYS A 160 8.97 13.04 1.94
CA LYS A 160 9.74 12.93 0.69
C LYS A 160 8.89 12.32 -0.42
N MET A 161 8.12 11.27 -0.12
CA MET A 161 7.25 10.60 -1.08
C MET A 161 6.18 11.57 -1.62
N LEU A 162 5.44 12.25 -0.74
CA LEU A 162 4.42 13.20 -1.16
C LEU A 162 5.01 14.42 -1.88
N SER A 163 6.18 14.92 -1.45
CA SER A 163 6.88 16.01 -2.17
C SER A 163 7.32 15.57 -3.57
N TYR A 164 7.75 14.30 -3.72
CA TYR A 164 8.08 13.74 -5.02
C TYR A 164 6.85 13.66 -5.92
N LEU A 165 5.72 13.19 -5.39
CA LEU A 165 4.45 13.12 -6.11
C LEU A 165 3.97 14.53 -6.52
N ASP A 166 4.00 15.50 -5.62
CA ASP A 166 3.66 16.90 -5.88
C ASP A 166 4.46 17.48 -7.05
N THR A 167 5.78 17.26 -7.03
CA THR A 167 6.67 17.69 -8.12
C THR A 167 6.36 16.96 -9.44
N MET A 168 6.03 15.67 -9.38
CA MET A 168 5.77 14.85 -10.55
C MET A 168 4.44 15.18 -11.22
N TRP A 169 3.41 15.44 -10.43
CA TRP A 169 2.09 15.81 -10.94
C TRP A 169 2.01 17.27 -11.39
N GLY A 170 3.05 18.08 -11.08
CA GLY A 170 3.23 19.41 -11.61
C GLY A 170 2.19 20.42 -11.13
N ALA A 171 1.61 20.20 -9.94
CA ALA A 171 0.67 21.14 -9.34
C ALA A 171 1.35 22.52 -9.14
N LYS A 172 0.70 23.59 -9.61
CA LYS A 172 1.20 24.93 -9.38
C LYS A 172 1.18 25.28 -7.89
N ARG A 173 1.86 26.37 -7.52
CA ARG A 173 2.03 26.79 -6.13
C ARG A 173 0.71 26.88 -5.36
N ASP A 174 -0.35 27.34 -6.03
CA ASP A 174 -1.67 27.59 -5.44
C ASP A 174 -2.69 26.51 -5.76
N GLU A 175 -2.30 25.44 -6.48
CA GLU A 175 -3.14 24.30 -6.83
C GLU A 175 -2.90 23.14 -5.86
N ARG A 176 -3.97 22.46 -5.49
CA ARG A 176 -3.90 21.23 -4.71
C ARG A 176 -3.89 20.01 -5.62
N ILE A 177 -3.32 18.93 -5.12
CA ILE A 177 -3.29 17.64 -5.80
C ILE A 177 -4.66 16.99 -5.67
N GLU A 178 -5.30 16.70 -6.80
CA GLU A 178 -6.64 16.09 -6.85
C GLU A 178 -6.59 14.56 -6.67
N THR A 179 -5.45 13.92 -6.96
CA THR A 179 -5.34 12.46 -6.78
C THR A 179 -5.57 12.09 -5.32
N PRO A 180 -6.53 11.19 -5.01
CA PRO A 180 -6.85 10.82 -3.64
C PRO A 180 -5.69 10.06 -2.98
N VAL A 181 -5.39 10.41 -1.74
CA VAL A 181 -4.34 9.79 -0.94
C VAL A 181 -4.92 9.28 0.38
N ALA A 182 -4.94 7.96 0.57
CA ALA A 182 -5.23 7.34 1.84
C ALA A 182 -3.93 7.14 2.64
N VAL A 183 -3.77 7.85 3.75
CA VAL A 183 -2.64 7.67 4.67
C VAL A 183 -3.02 6.61 5.69
N VAL A 184 -2.29 5.50 5.70
CA VAL A 184 -2.61 4.32 6.53
C VAL A 184 -1.51 4.09 7.57
N LEU A 185 -1.86 4.26 8.82
CA LEU A 185 -1.02 3.97 9.98
C LEU A 185 -0.97 2.45 10.18
N CYS A 186 0.09 1.80 9.70
CA CYS A 186 0.28 0.36 9.83
C CYS A 186 0.87 -0.02 11.19
N LYS A 187 0.71 -1.30 11.59
CA LYS A 187 1.14 -1.83 12.89
C LYS A 187 0.51 -1.06 14.06
N ALA A 188 -0.74 -0.62 13.86
CA ALA A 188 -1.49 0.15 14.84
C ALA A 188 -1.90 -0.67 16.08
N ASP A 189 -1.73 -2.00 16.05
CA ASP A 189 -1.84 -2.89 17.19
C ASP A 189 -0.84 -2.55 18.34
N TYR A 190 0.33 -1.99 18.00
CA TYR A 190 1.30 -1.47 18.97
C TYR A 190 0.90 -0.13 19.59
N THR A 191 -0.05 0.57 18.98
CA THR A 191 -0.52 1.91 19.41
C THR A 191 -2.04 2.00 19.19
N PRO A 192 -2.84 1.34 20.04
CA PRO A 192 -4.29 1.22 19.85
C PRO A 192 -5.03 2.55 19.68
N ASP A 193 -4.53 3.63 20.29
CA ASP A 193 -5.08 4.99 20.19
C ASP A 193 -5.15 5.49 18.72
N CYS A 194 -4.34 4.89 17.81
CA CYS A 194 -4.43 5.20 16.39
C CYS A 194 -5.79 4.86 15.77
N PHE A 195 -6.47 3.83 16.30
CA PHE A 195 -7.77 3.43 15.79
C PHE A 195 -8.91 4.36 16.23
N ASP A 196 -8.74 5.03 17.36
CA ASP A 196 -9.75 5.93 17.90
C ASP A 196 -9.76 7.25 17.11
N ASP A 197 -8.58 7.78 16.80
CA ASP A 197 -8.42 9.02 16.03
C ASP A 197 -7.11 9.03 15.24
N PRO A 198 -7.10 8.45 14.00
CA PRO A 198 -5.91 8.45 13.15
C PRO A 198 -5.40 9.85 12.81
N ARG A 199 -6.29 10.82 12.62
CA ARG A 199 -5.94 12.22 12.31
C ARG A 199 -5.17 12.87 13.47
N ARG A 200 -5.66 12.68 14.68
CA ARG A 200 -5.00 13.18 15.90
C ARG A 200 -3.62 12.57 16.05
N PHE A 201 -3.49 11.26 15.79
CA PHE A 201 -2.20 10.57 15.86
C PHE A 201 -1.19 11.15 14.87
N VAL A 202 -1.58 11.31 13.59
CA VAL A 202 -0.70 11.90 12.56
C VAL A 202 -0.28 13.31 12.94
N ARG A 203 -1.23 14.14 13.37
CA ARG A 203 -0.95 15.51 13.80
C ARG A 203 0.03 15.58 14.98
N ALA A 204 -0.03 14.63 15.91
CA ALA A 204 0.84 14.61 17.08
C ALA A 204 2.24 14.06 16.79
N ASN A 205 2.36 13.02 15.95
CA ASN A 205 3.59 12.25 15.78
C ASN A 205 4.28 12.43 14.43
N LEU A 206 3.56 12.93 13.41
CA LEU A 206 3.98 13.03 12.01
C LEU A 206 3.68 14.44 11.47
N ASN A 207 4.19 15.46 12.16
CA ASN A 207 3.84 16.86 11.90
C ASN A 207 4.17 17.34 10.47
N ARG A 208 5.27 16.85 9.89
CA ARG A 208 5.66 17.26 8.53
C ARG A 208 4.72 16.70 7.49
N LEU A 209 4.36 15.42 7.65
CA LEU A 209 3.35 14.76 6.83
C LEU A 209 2.00 15.48 6.96
N TRP A 210 1.55 15.74 8.19
CA TRP A 210 0.30 16.46 8.44
C TRP A 210 0.25 17.80 7.71
N ASN A 211 1.27 18.65 7.89
CA ASN A 211 1.32 19.98 7.28
C ASN A 211 1.33 19.92 5.75
N LEU A 212 2.02 18.92 5.15
CA LEU A 212 2.03 18.75 3.71
C LEU A 212 0.65 18.29 3.19
N CYS A 213 0.03 17.33 3.86
CA CYS A 213 -1.32 16.87 3.51
C CYS A 213 -2.31 18.04 3.51
N GLU A 214 -2.38 18.81 4.59
CA GLU A 214 -3.29 19.94 4.72
C GLU A 214 -3.05 21.05 3.68
N SER A 215 -1.78 21.26 3.28
CA SER A 215 -1.42 22.34 2.35
C SER A 215 -1.53 21.94 0.88
N ARG A 216 -1.30 20.66 0.52
CA ARG A 216 -1.09 20.24 -0.87
C ARG A 216 -2.13 19.25 -1.40
N LEU A 217 -2.79 18.46 -0.53
CA LEU A 217 -3.75 17.47 -0.97
C LEU A 217 -5.19 18.01 -0.86
N GLU A 218 -5.98 17.80 -1.90
CA GLU A 218 -7.42 18.13 -1.89
C GLU A 218 -8.23 17.01 -1.25
N ARG A 219 -7.88 15.76 -1.61
CA ARG A 219 -8.54 14.54 -1.13
C ARG A 219 -7.55 13.69 -0.36
N VAL A 220 -7.59 13.80 0.96
CA VAL A 220 -6.78 13.00 1.88
C VAL A 220 -7.61 12.49 3.04
N GLU A 221 -7.42 11.22 3.39
CA GLU A 221 -8.04 10.63 4.58
C GLU A 221 -7.01 9.76 5.33
N PHE A 222 -7.20 9.63 6.64
CA PHE A 222 -6.28 8.96 7.54
C PHE A 222 -6.95 7.73 8.14
N PHE A 223 -6.24 6.60 8.09
CA PHE A 223 -6.72 5.31 8.56
C PHE A 223 -5.69 4.67 9.48
N ALA A 224 -6.15 3.77 10.34
CA ALA A 224 -5.29 2.88 11.12
C ALA A 224 -5.51 1.44 10.67
N SER A 225 -4.42 0.68 10.53
CA SER A 225 -4.47 -0.71 10.07
C SER A 225 -3.55 -1.61 10.89
N SER A 226 -4.04 -2.81 11.17
CA SER A 226 -3.27 -3.92 11.70
C SER A 226 -3.62 -5.20 10.96
N VAL A 227 -2.60 -6.01 10.70
CA VAL A 227 -2.74 -7.32 10.07
C VAL A 227 -2.35 -8.42 11.04
N VAL A 228 -1.33 -8.18 11.86
CA VAL A 228 -0.79 -9.15 12.80
C VAL A 228 -1.24 -8.78 14.21
N GLY A 229 -2.06 -9.62 14.82
CA GLY A 229 -2.56 -9.38 16.18
C GLY A 229 -1.54 -9.68 17.27
N SER A 230 -0.54 -10.51 16.99
CA SER A 230 0.55 -10.83 17.91
C SER A 230 1.79 -11.34 17.19
N LEU A 231 2.96 -10.95 17.72
CA LEU A 231 4.26 -11.39 17.25
C LEU A 231 4.95 -12.25 18.33
N GLY A 232 5.60 -13.32 17.89
CA GLY A 232 6.64 -14.01 18.61
C GLY A 232 7.99 -13.73 17.98
N TYR A 233 9.02 -14.31 18.59
CA TYR A 233 10.38 -14.23 18.05
C TYR A 233 10.95 -15.63 17.98
N GLY A 234 11.49 -16.00 16.80
CA GLY A 234 12.23 -17.24 16.63
C GLY A 234 13.48 -17.22 17.52
N MET A 235 13.73 -18.32 18.24
CA MET A 235 14.99 -18.45 18.97
C MET A 235 16.14 -18.64 17.98
N PRO A 236 17.16 -17.76 17.98
CA PRO A 236 18.32 -17.95 17.14
C PRO A 236 19.06 -19.24 17.56
N THR A 237 19.54 -20.00 16.59
CA THR A 237 20.32 -21.21 16.85
C THR A 237 21.77 -20.89 17.20
N SER A 238 22.23 -19.66 16.89
CA SER A 238 23.51 -19.11 17.33
C SER A 238 23.39 -17.65 17.77
N PRO A 239 24.31 -17.12 18.62
CA PRO A 239 24.28 -15.74 19.08
C PRO A 239 24.44 -14.70 17.95
N GLU A 240 24.91 -15.10 16.77
CA GLU A 240 25.14 -14.22 15.62
C GLU A 240 23.93 -14.16 14.67
N GLU A 241 22.97 -15.05 14.86
CA GLU A 241 21.76 -15.05 14.04
C GLU A 241 20.78 -13.95 14.48
N PRO A 242 20.21 -13.20 13.54
CA PRO A 242 19.21 -12.19 13.87
C PRO A 242 17.94 -12.87 14.41
N VAL A 243 17.36 -12.28 15.44
CA VAL A 243 16.04 -12.67 15.94
C VAL A 243 15.00 -12.35 14.88
N ILE A 244 14.33 -13.37 14.36
CA ILE A 244 13.33 -13.24 13.29
C ILE A 244 11.95 -13.11 13.92
N PRO A 245 11.19 -12.04 13.62
CA PRO A 245 9.82 -11.92 14.06
C PRO A 245 8.94 -12.99 13.39
N VAL A 246 8.06 -13.62 14.18
CA VAL A 246 7.17 -14.70 13.75
C VAL A 246 5.73 -14.25 14.00
N PRO A 247 4.87 -14.18 12.98
CA PRO A 247 3.46 -13.87 13.19
C PRO A 247 2.79 -15.04 13.88
N LEU A 248 2.29 -14.84 15.09
CA LEU A 248 1.61 -15.88 15.87
C LEU A 248 0.12 -15.96 15.55
N HIS A 249 -0.48 -14.81 15.29
CA HIS A 249 -1.91 -14.70 15.00
C HIS A 249 -2.15 -13.53 14.06
N THR A 250 -3.01 -13.74 13.07
CA THR A 250 -3.49 -12.67 12.18
C THR A 250 -4.79 -12.09 12.74
N SER A 251 -4.88 -10.77 12.81
CA SER A 251 -6.07 -10.04 13.23
C SER A 251 -6.26 -8.84 12.32
N LEU A 252 -7.05 -9.02 11.27
CA LEU A 252 -7.27 -7.98 10.26
C LEU A 252 -8.17 -6.88 10.81
N ARG A 253 -7.65 -5.66 10.81
CA ARG A 253 -8.40 -4.47 11.21
C ARG A 253 -7.94 -3.28 10.36
N GLY A 254 -8.86 -2.51 9.79
CA GLY A 254 -8.54 -1.31 9.01
C GLY A 254 -7.80 -1.58 7.70
N VAL A 255 -7.95 -2.76 7.10
CA VAL A 255 -7.29 -3.12 5.84
C VAL A 255 -8.12 -2.74 4.62
N LEU A 256 -9.44 -2.91 4.71
CA LEU A 256 -10.37 -2.69 3.60
C LEU A 256 -10.76 -1.22 3.46
N GLU A 257 -10.94 -0.50 4.55
CA GLU A 257 -11.51 0.85 4.59
C GLU A 257 -10.70 1.90 3.79
N PRO A 258 -9.35 1.90 3.79
CA PRO A 258 -8.57 2.79 2.94
C PRO A 258 -8.81 2.55 1.46
N PHE A 259 -8.94 1.28 1.08
CA PHE A 259 -9.21 0.88 -0.29
C PHE A 259 -10.64 1.28 -0.71
N GLU A 260 -11.64 1.03 0.13
CA GLU A 260 -13.02 1.44 -0.08
C GLU A 260 -13.10 2.93 -0.35
N TRP A 261 -12.44 3.72 0.50
CA TRP A 261 -12.40 5.17 0.34
C TRP A 261 -11.76 5.59 -0.98
N ILE A 262 -10.63 4.97 -1.39
CA ILE A 262 -10.01 5.27 -2.70
C ILE A 262 -10.98 4.96 -3.84
N VAL A 263 -11.61 3.77 -3.84
CA VAL A 263 -12.54 3.38 -4.92
C VAL A 263 -13.75 4.33 -5.01
N ASP A 264 -14.19 4.88 -3.90
CA ASP A 264 -15.26 5.87 -3.87
C ASP A 264 -14.88 7.22 -4.48
N GLN A 265 -13.59 7.50 -4.59
CA GLN A 265 -13.05 8.70 -5.24
C GLN A 265 -12.80 8.51 -6.75
N LEU A 266 -12.74 7.26 -7.25
CA LEU A 266 -12.56 6.95 -8.66
C LEU A 266 -13.90 7.00 -9.42
#